data_676c904eedc7ac166ed044b3130c2196
#
_entry.id   676c904eedc7ac166ed044b3130c2196
#
_cell.length_a   1.000
_cell.length_b   1.000
_cell.length_c   1.000
_cell.angle_alpha   90.00
_cell.angle_beta   90.00
_cell.angle_gamma   90.00
#
_symmetry.space_group_name_H-M   'P 1'
#
loop_
_entity.id
_entity.type
_entity.pdbx_description
1 polymer ?
#
loop_
_entity_poly.entity_id
_entity_poly.type
_entity_poly.pdbx_seq_one_letter_code
_entity_poly.pdbx_strand_id
1 'polypeptide(L)'
;MVTIIKPYFCEHSTDSFRGLVDVWGERGYCKVKPCPVPTYSFNTDVLNLPEAKCWMGDVGDIMLYDFALLDRIPADRNWKFSLWANSMLEGERSSAWSFWPKHSKLYEDFKINSRFSYDDREVLLGFVGSKTTPLRTLNWEQCCDFFILTASGDAYSPIGYLEVLSKMKFGLCLPGVGPKCLRDIEYMGLGVVPVITPGCSVEHFNRIEEGVHYLKANTPEEATELVGACSREKWKMMSDNCIEWFEKNSSIKGTFDTTMEILEKNNIGI
;
A
#
# COMPACT_ATOMS: atom_id res chain seq x y z
N MET A 1 9.90 -18.72 15.63
CA MET A 1 8.98 -18.54 14.48
C MET A 1 7.76 -17.81 14.98
N VAL A 2 7.52 -16.62 14.45
CA VAL A 2 6.42 -15.74 14.85
C VAL A 2 5.07 -16.39 14.58
N THR A 3 4.08 -16.13 15.43
CA THR A 3 2.68 -16.54 15.22
C THR A 3 1.83 -15.31 14.95
N ILE A 4 1.14 -15.30 13.82
CA ILE A 4 0.21 -14.23 13.44
C ILE A 4 -1.22 -14.73 13.56
N ILE A 5 -2.07 -13.97 14.23
CA ILE A 5 -3.50 -14.26 14.33
C ILE A 5 -4.22 -13.59 13.17
N LYS A 6 -4.76 -14.41 12.26
CA LYS A 6 -5.47 -13.95 11.09
C LYS A 6 -6.88 -13.50 11.46
N PRO A 7 -7.33 -12.31 11.06
CA PRO A 7 -8.68 -11.82 11.32
C PRO A 7 -9.72 -12.74 10.64
N TYR A 8 -10.85 -12.94 11.31
CA TYR A 8 -11.90 -13.84 10.83
C TYR A 8 -12.63 -13.26 9.63
N PHE A 9 -12.96 -11.97 9.66
CA PHE A 9 -13.67 -11.26 8.61
C PHE A 9 -13.29 -9.79 8.60
N CYS A 10 -13.20 -9.21 7.41
CA CYS A 10 -13.02 -7.77 7.22
C CYS A 10 -13.50 -7.32 5.86
N GLU A 11 -14.13 -6.16 5.83
CA GLU A 11 -14.45 -5.47 4.58
C GLU A 11 -13.23 -4.68 4.08
N HIS A 12 -13.08 -4.59 2.75
CA HIS A 12 -12.11 -3.77 2.02
C HIS A 12 -10.63 -4.18 2.16
N SER A 13 -9.78 -3.29 2.68
CA SER A 13 -8.33 -3.45 2.69
C SER A 13 -7.83 -4.64 3.51
N THR A 14 -8.60 -5.06 4.47
CA THR A 14 -8.24 -6.19 5.34
C THR A 14 -8.28 -7.53 4.62
N ASP A 15 -9.05 -7.67 3.54
CA ASP A 15 -8.99 -8.87 2.69
C ASP A 15 -7.62 -8.99 2.02
N SER A 16 -7.00 -7.86 1.66
CA SER A 16 -5.64 -7.86 1.13
C SER A 16 -4.62 -8.31 2.18
N PHE A 17 -4.77 -7.88 3.43
CA PHE A 17 -3.90 -8.29 4.53
C PHE A 17 -4.06 -9.78 4.86
N ARG A 18 -5.30 -10.27 4.90
CA ARG A 18 -5.57 -11.71 5.09
C ARG A 18 -4.87 -12.55 4.02
N GLY A 19 -4.99 -12.15 2.76
CA GLY A 19 -4.33 -12.81 1.65
C GLY A 19 -2.81 -12.81 1.78
N LEU A 20 -2.21 -11.71 2.23
CA LEU A 20 -0.78 -11.61 2.50
C LEU A 20 -0.34 -12.57 3.63
N VAL A 21 -1.08 -12.57 4.75
CA VAL A 21 -0.78 -13.43 5.90
C VAL A 21 -0.92 -14.93 5.54
N ASP A 22 -1.90 -15.29 4.72
CA ASP A 22 -2.04 -16.66 4.23
C ASP A 22 -0.79 -17.10 3.44
N VAL A 23 -0.32 -16.26 2.53
CA VAL A 23 0.88 -16.57 1.76
C VAL A 23 2.13 -16.63 2.64
N TRP A 24 2.23 -15.80 3.67
CA TRP A 24 3.32 -15.91 4.66
C TRP A 24 3.30 -17.27 5.38
N GLY A 25 2.11 -17.73 5.75
CA GLY A 25 1.94 -19.06 6.35
C GLY A 25 2.27 -20.20 5.39
N GLU A 26 1.75 -20.15 4.16
CA GLU A 26 2.01 -21.12 3.09
C GLU A 26 3.51 -21.24 2.78
N ARG A 27 4.24 -20.13 2.82
CA ARG A 27 5.70 -20.09 2.58
C ARG A 27 6.54 -20.39 3.83
N GLY A 28 5.90 -20.64 4.96
CA GLY A 28 6.58 -20.97 6.22
C GLY A 28 7.33 -19.80 6.88
N TYR A 29 6.99 -18.56 6.53
CA TYR A 29 7.59 -17.38 7.17
C TYR A 29 7.09 -17.19 8.61
N CYS A 30 5.83 -17.53 8.88
CA CYS A 30 5.21 -17.48 10.20
C CYS A 30 4.24 -18.64 10.41
N LYS A 31 3.79 -18.83 11.67
CA LYS A 31 2.62 -19.66 11.96
C LYS A 31 1.37 -18.78 11.90
N VAL A 32 0.36 -19.21 11.16
CA VAL A 32 -0.92 -18.52 11.09
C VAL A 32 -1.96 -19.25 11.92
N LYS A 33 -2.63 -18.52 12.81
CA LYS A 33 -3.77 -19.02 13.58
C LYS A 33 -5.02 -18.21 13.24
N PRO A 34 -6.19 -18.82 13.09
CA PRO A 34 -7.43 -18.07 12.94
C PRO A 34 -7.72 -17.27 14.21
N CYS A 35 -8.34 -16.09 14.07
CA CYS A 35 -8.88 -15.38 15.21
C CYS A 35 -9.99 -16.25 15.85
N PRO A 36 -9.97 -16.46 17.17
CA PRO A 36 -10.97 -17.30 17.84
C PRO A 36 -12.35 -16.64 17.90
N VAL A 37 -12.45 -15.36 17.61
CA VAL A 37 -13.70 -14.60 17.71
C VAL A 37 -14.04 -14.02 16.33
N PRO A 38 -15.31 -14.12 15.87
CA PRO A 38 -15.73 -13.46 14.65
C PRO A 38 -15.51 -11.94 14.78
N THR A 39 -14.68 -11.37 13.91
CA THR A 39 -14.52 -9.92 13.79
C THR A 39 -15.50 -9.46 12.73
N TYR A 40 -16.51 -8.70 13.14
CA TYR A 40 -17.48 -8.09 12.24
C TYR A 40 -16.94 -6.77 11.70
N SER A 41 -17.52 -6.33 10.58
CA SER A 41 -17.16 -5.12 9.83
C SER A 41 -16.77 -3.92 10.69
N PHE A 42 -16.07 -2.94 10.08
CA PHE A 42 -15.64 -1.66 10.67
C PHE A 42 -16.77 -0.82 11.33
N ASN A 43 -17.70 -1.45 11.98
CA ASN A 43 -18.65 -0.75 12.83
C ASN A 43 -17.93 -0.34 14.13
N THR A 44 -18.04 0.93 14.51
CA THR A 44 -17.48 1.48 15.75
C THR A 44 -17.81 0.68 17.00
N ASP A 45 -18.93 -0.01 16.97
CA ASP A 45 -19.38 -0.87 18.07
C ASP A 45 -18.48 -2.08 18.29
N VAL A 46 -17.85 -2.58 17.23
CA VAL A 46 -16.92 -3.74 17.30
C VAL A 46 -15.60 -3.34 17.93
N LEU A 47 -15.15 -2.09 17.79
CA LEU A 47 -13.92 -1.61 18.41
C LEU A 47 -14.04 -1.53 19.94
N ASN A 48 -15.24 -1.50 20.48
CA ASN A 48 -15.52 -1.47 21.91
C ASN A 48 -15.72 -2.86 22.52
N LEU A 49 -15.71 -3.93 21.72
CA LEU A 49 -15.79 -5.27 22.26
C LEU A 49 -14.44 -5.69 22.86
N PRO A 50 -14.44 -6.32 24.06
CA PRO A 50 -13.22 -6.89 24.65
C PRO A 50 -12.51 -7.84 23.69
N GLU A 51 -13.26 -8.53 22.84
CA GLU A 51 -12.83 -9.49 21.83
C GLU A 51 -12.13 -8.81 20.63
N ALA A 52 -12.38 -7.54 20.39
CA ALA A 52 -11.69 -6.77 19.34
C ALA A 52 -10.17 -6.65 19.57
N LYS A 53 -9.65 -7.17 20.71
CA LYS A 53 -8.22 -7.32 20.96
C LYS A 53 -7.52 -8.28 20.02
N CYS A 54 -8.27 -9.09 19.26
CA CYS A 54 -7.75 -10.05 18.30
C CYS A 54 -7.64 -9.51 16.88
N TRP A 55 -7.74 -8.21 16.70
CA TRP A 55 -7.68 -7.56 15.40
C TRP A 55 -6.27 -7.62 14.82
N MET A 56 -6.15 -8.21 13.62
CA MET A 56 -5.03 -8.03 12.72
C MET A 56 -3.64 -8.45 13.22
N GLY A 57 -3.54 -9.59 13.86
CA GLY A 57 -2.27 -10.18 14.21
C GLY A 57 -1.80 -9.83 15.60
N ASP A 58 -2.72 -9.87 16.54
CA ASP A 58 -2.39 -9.85 17.95
C ASP A 58 -1.55 -11.09 18.32
N VAL A 59 -0.26 -10.89 18.39
CA VAL A 59 0.63 -11.80 19.11
C VAL A 59 0.69 -11.36 20.58
N GLY A 60 -0.46 -10.98 21.12
CA GLY A 60 -0.61 -10.53 22.50
C GLY A 60 -0.15 -9.09 22.75
N ASP A 61 0.78 -8.54 21.97
CA ASP A 61 1.46 -7.30 22.30
C ASP A 61 1.74 -6.39 21.10
N ILE A 62 1.58 -6.89 19.88
CA ILE A 62 1.92 -6.16 18.65
C ILE A 62 0.68 -6.06 17.77
N MET A 63 0.38 -4.86 17.29
CA MET A 63 -0.69 -4.62 16.33
C MET A 63 -0.12 -4.29 14.96
N LEU A 64 -0.55 -5.04 13.94
CA LEU A 64 -0.33 -4.74 12.54
C LEU A 64 -1.60 -4.10 11.97
N TYR A 65 -1.49 -2.90 11.42
CA TYR A 65 -2.66 -2.13 11.00
C TYR A 65 -2.50 -1.61 9.56
N ASP A 66 -3.43 -1.98 8.69
CA ASP A 66 -3.42 -1.56 7.29
C ASP A 66 -4.25 -0.32 7.02
N PHE A 67 -5.22 0.01 7.87
CA PHE A 67 -6.22 1.02 7.59
C PHE A 67 -6.28 2.10 8.67
N ALA A 68 -6.23 3.35 8.25
CA ALA A 68 -6.26 4.48 9.17
C ALA A 68 -7.66 5.08 9.29
N LEU A 69 -8.40 4.60 10.24
CA LEU A 69 -9.44 5.39 10.89
C LEU A 69 -8.96 5.69 12.31
N LEU A 70 -7.99 6.58 12.42
CA LEU A 70 -7.31 6.94 13.68
C LEU A 70 -8.27 7.41 14.77
N ASP A 71 -9.30 8.12 14.37
CA ASP A 71 -10.38 8.61 15.24
C ASP A 71 -11.23 7.48 15.84
N ARG A 72 -11.09 6.25 15.35
CA ARG A 72 -11.86 5.07 15.78
C ARG A 72 -11.06 4.07 16.59
N ILE A 73 -9.77 4.31 16.80
CA ILE A 73 -8.95 3.41 17.62
C ILE A 73 -9.05 3.88 19.07
N PRO A 74 -9.54 3.03 20.00
CA PRO A 74 -9.57 3.38 21.41
C PRO A 74 -8.19 3.75 21.91
N ALA A 75 -8.05 4.94 22.48
CA ALA A 75 -6.79 5.46 23.03
C ALA A 75 -6.26 4.66 24.24
N ASP A 76 -7.10 3.83 24.84
CA ASP A 76 -6.83 3.05 26.04
C ASP A 76 -6.26 1.64 25.78
N ARG A 77 -6.03 1.27 24.51
CA ARG A 77 -5.45 -0.05 24.19
C ARG A 77 -3.96 -0.08 24.48
N ASN A 78 -3.59 -0.95 25.39
CA ASN A 78 -2.20 -1.21 25.78
C ASN A 78 -1.49 -2.14 24.78
N TRP A 79 -1.30 -1.68 23.53
CA TRP A 79 -0.36 -2.35 22.63
C TRP A 79 1.07 -2.08 23.09
N LYS A 80 1.93 -3.07 23.07
CA LYS A 80 3.36 -2.85 23.29
C LYS A 80 3.97 -2.12 22.11
N PHE A 81 3.48 -2.41 20.90
CA PHE A 81 3.94 -1.78 19.68
C PHE A 81 2.89 -1.85 18.57
N SER A 82 2.89 -0.91 17.63
CA SER A 82 1.98 -0.91 16.48
C SER A 82 2.68 -0.51 15.18
N LEU A 83 2.28 -1.15 14.09
CA LEU A 83 2.75 -0.92 12.72
C LEU A 83 1.61 -0.38 11.87
N TRP A 84 1.84 0.71 11.14
CA TRP A 84 0.81 1.42 10.41
C TRP A 84 1.14 1.53 8.93
N ALA A 85 0.36 0.88 8.07
CA ALA A 85 0.56 0.95 6.64
C ALA A 85 0.03 2.26 6.05
N ASN A 86 -1.14 2.72 6.47
CA ASN A 86 -1.83 3.86 5.85
C ASN A 86 -1.67 5.17 6.62
N SER A 87 -1.44 5.16 7.91
CA SER A 87 -1.41 6.39 8.69
C SER A 87 -0.06 6.68 9.31
N MET A 88 0.04 7.91 9.79
CA MET A 88 1.16 8.43 10.53
C MET A 88 0.72 8.58 11.97
N LEU A 89 0.82 7.51 12.75
CA LEU A 89 0.80 7.65 14.20
C LEU A 89 2.23 7.85 14.66
N GLU A 90 2.57 9.07 14.97
CA GLU A 90 3.77 9.37 15.74
C GLU A 90 3.53 8.97 17.19
N GLY A 91 4.39 8.12 17.72
CA GLY A 91 4.38 7.73 19.12
C GLY A 91 5.57 6.82 19.41
N GLU A 92 6.04 6.85 20.65
CA GLU A 92 7.19 6.07 21.10
C GLU A 92 7.02 4.54 20.92
N ARG A 93 5.82 4.08 20.58
CA ARG A 93 5.46 2.67 20.43
C ARG A 93 4.83 2.35 19.09
N SER A 94 5.18 3.11 18.07
CA SER A 94 4.65 2.88 16.72
C SER A 94 5.71 3.11 15.65
N SER A 95 5.52 2.51 14.49
CA SER A 95 6.36 2.74 13.32
C SER A 95 5.52 2.81 12.06
N ALA A 96 5.96 3.65 11.12
CA ALA A 96 5.46 3.60 9.76
C ALA A 96 5.76 2.22 9.18
N TRP A 97 4.82 1.72 8.40
CA TRP A 97 4.92 0.46 7.68
C TRP A 97 4.63 0.71 6.20
N SER A 98 4.90 -0.25 5.33
CA SER A 98 4.59 -0.14 3.91
C SER A 98 3.32 -0.91 3.59
N PHE A 99 2.54 -0.44 2.61
CA PHE A 99 1.52 -1.25 1.99
C PHE A 99 2.12 -2.39 1.16
N TRP A 100 1.28 -3.31 0.78
CA TRP A 100 1.49 -4.43 -0.12
C TRP A 100 0.44 -4.39 -1.24
N PRO A 101 0.58 -5.12 -2.36
CA PRO A 101 -0.44 -5.18 -3.39
C PRO A 101 -1.75 -5.79 -2.88
N LYS A 102 -2.89 -5.27 -3.36
CA LYS A 102 -4.22 -5.72 -2.94
C LYS A 102 -4.40 -7.24 -3.08
N HIS A 103 -3.89 -7.82 -4.15
CA HIS A 103 -3.91 -9.24 -4.45
C HIS A 103 -2.48 -9.76 -4.57
N SER A 104 -1.76 -9.84 -3.44
CA SER A 104 -0.31 -10.04 -3.40
C SER A 104 0.20 -11.23 -4.24
N LYS A 105 -0.47 -12.39 -4.19
CA LYS A 105 -0.08 -13.57 -4.97
C LYS A 105 -0.28 -13.35 -6.47
N LEU A 106 -1.45 -12.87 -6.86
CA LEU A 106 -1.74 -12.56 -8.26
C LEU A 106 -0.78 -11.50 -8.80
N TYR A 107 -0.49 -10.49 -8.00
CA TYR A 107 0.44 -9.43 -8.35
C TYR A 107 1.87 -9.96 -8.57
N GLU A 108 2.34 -10.85 -7.69
CA GLU A 108 3.66 -11.47 -7.82
C GLU A 108 3.75 -12.29 -9.12
N ASP A 109 2.74 -13.11 -9.41
CA ASP A 109 2.67 -13.93 -10.62
C ASP A 109 2.61 -13.05 -11.88
N PHE A 110 1.84 -11.97 -11.85
CA PHE A 110 1.73 -11.01 -12.95
C PHE A 110 3.07 -10.28 -13.22
N LYS A 111 3.69 -9.75 -12.18
CA LYS A 111 4.93 -8.96 -12.25
C LYS A 111 6.08 -9.69 -12.94
N ILE A 112 6.21 -11.00 -12.73
CA ILE A 112 7.27 -11.81 -13.34
C ILE A 112 7.24 -11.74 -14.86
N ASN A 113 6.04 -11.66 -15.45
CA ASN A 113 5.81 -11.70 -16.88
C ASN A 113 5.57 -10.32 -17.52
N SER A 114 5.58 -9.23 -16.74
CA SER A 114 5.07 -7.92 -17.18
C SER A 114 6.06 -6.78 -16.97
N ARG A 115 7.36 -7.03 -17.16
CA ARG A 115 8.37 -5.96 -17.14
C ARG A 115 8.41 -5.26 -18.49
N PHE A 116 7.71 -4.13 -18.58
CA PHE A 116 7.69 -3.28 -19.78
C PHE A 116 8.83 -2.27 -19.75
N SER A 117 9.53 -2.13 -20.88
CA SER A 117 10.47 -1.02 -21.10
C SER A 117 9.73 0.31 -21.27
N TYR A 118 10.47 1.41 -21.34
CA TYR A 118 9.87 2.72 -21.58
C TYR A 118 9.04 2.76 -22.88
N ASP A 119 9.54 2.15 -23.95
CA ASP A 119 8.89 2.18 -25.26
C ASP A 119 7.66 1.27 -25.36
N ASP A 120 7.61 0.24 -24.55
CA ASP A 120 6.45 -0.68 -24.50
C ASP A 120 5.26 -0.07 -23.75
N ARG A 121 5.45 1.07 -23.05
CA ARG A 121 4.41 1.73 -22.28
C ARG A 121 3.71 2.81 -23.10
N GLU A 122 2.42 2.64 -23.31
CA GLU A 122 1.59 3.46 -24.17
C GLU A 122 1.13 4.77 -23.51
N VAL A 123 0.99 4.79 -22.18
CA VAL A 123 0.43 5.90 -21.40
C VAL A 123 1.56 6.65 -20.70
N LEU A 124 1.70 7.96 -20.93
CA LEU A 124 2.71 8.76 -20.25
C LEU A 124 2.35 8.93 -18.78
N LEU A 125 1.20 9.52 -18.47
CA LEU A 125 0.68 9.67 -17.11
C LEU A 125 -0.73 9.12 -17.03
N GLY A 126 -0.99 8.25 -16.05
CA GLY A 126 -2.30 7.65 -15.89
C GLY A 126 -2.76 7.50 -14.46
N PHE A 127 -4.07 7.34 -14.30
CA PHE A 127 -4.74 7.07 -13.03
C PHE A 127 -5.91 6.10 -13.21
N VAL A 128 -6.00 5.13 -12.31
CA VAL A 128 -7.19 4.27 -12.16
C VAL A 128 -7.54 4.17 -10.69
N GLY A 129 -8.78 4.46 -10.34
CA GLY A 129 -9.21 4.36 -8.95
C GLY A 129 -10.69 4.58 -8.72
N SER A 130 -11.14 4.37 -7.50
CA SER A 130 -12.52 4.62 -7.08
C SER A 130 -12.70 6.07 -6.59
N LYS A 131 -13.92 6.58 -6.71
CA LYS A 131 -14.32 7.91 -6.21
C LYS A 131 -14.56 7.84 -4.70
N THR A 132 -13.48 7.74 -3.92
CA THR A 132 -13.55 7.57 -2.47
C THR A 132 -13.45 8.87 -1.69
N THR A 133 -12.93 9.94 -2.29
CA THR A 133 -12.76 11.25 -1.65
C THR A 133 -13.02 12.38 -2.63
N PRO A 134 -13.46 13.58 -2.16
CA PRO A 134 -13.56 14.78 -2.99
C PRO A 134 -12.21 15.20 -3.61
N LEU A 135 -11.09 14.87 -2.96
CA LEU A 135 -9.75 15.21 -3.45
C LEU A 135 -9.41 14.57 -4.80
N ARG A 136 -10.09 13.47 -5.17
CA ARG A 136 -9.94 12.82 -6.48
C ARG A 136 -10.70 13.53 -7.62
N THR A 137 -11.40 14.61 -7.33
CA THR A 137 -12.17 15.40 -8.31
C THR A 137 -11.54 16.76 -8.64
N LEU A 138 -10.32 17.03 -8.19
CA LEU A 138 -9.64 18.33 -8.34
C LEU A 138 -8.94 18.47 -9.70
N ASN A 139 -9.66 18.28 -10.81
CA ASN A 139 -9.17 18.50 -12.18
C ASN A 139 -7.87 17.75 -12.55
N TRP A 140 -7.48 16.73 -11.81
CA TRP A 140 -6.28 15.93 -12.08
C TRP A 140 -6.40 15.11 -13.36
N GLU A 141 -7.62 14.89 -13.87
CA GLU A 141 -7.87 14.25 -15.16
C GLU A 141 -7.22 14.98 -16.32
N GLN A 142 -7.09 16.30 -16.23
CA GLN A 142 -6.53 17.13 -17.32
C GLN A 142 -5.03 16.91 -17.57
N CYS A 143 -4.28 16.37 -16.59
CA CYS A 143 -2.87 16.06 -16.77
C CYS A 143 -2.61 14.61 -17.20
N CYS A 144 -3.63 13.77 -17.29
CA CYS A 144 -3.50 12.35 -17.58
C CYS A 144 -3.90 12.02 -19.02
N ASP A 145 -3.11 11.20 -19.70
CA ASP A 145 -3.51 10.57 -20.97
C ASP A 145 -4.59 9.50 -20.75
N PHE A 146 -4.61 8.92 -19.55
CA PHE A 146 -5.55 7.90 -19.17
C PHE A 146 -6.04 8.12 -17.74
N PHE A 147 -7.33 8.41 -17.58
CA PHE A 147 -7.90 8.68 -16.27
C PHE A 147 -9.23 7.95 -16.09
N ILE A 148 -9.29 7.06 -15.12
CA ILE A 148 -10.53 6.35 -14.76
C ILE A 148 -10.82 6.53 -13.28
N LEU A 149 -11.99 7.09 -13.03
CA LEU A 149 -12.55 7.28 -11.69
C LEU A 149 -13.91 6.58 -11.63
N THR A 150 -13.98 5.46 -10.94
CA THR A 150 -15.21 4.66 -10.84
C THR A 150 -16.01 4.96 -9.58
N ALA A 151 -17.32 4.81 -9.66
CA ALA A 151 -18.19 4.93 -8.49
C ALA A 151 -18.00 3.76 -7.50
N SER A 152 -17.69 2.56 -8.03
CA SER A 152 -17.31 1.35 -7.29
C SER A 152 -15.92 0.91 -7.73
N GLY A 153 -15.15 0.25 -6.86
CA GLY A 153 -13.77 -0.16 -7.15
C GLY A 153 -13.57 -1.19 -8.28
N ASP A 154 -14.63 -1.61 -8.99
CA ASP A 154 -14.64 -2.81 -9.82
C ASP A 154 -14.77 -2.55 -11.32
N ALA A 155 -14.10 -1.48 -11.84
CA ALA A 155 -14.08 -1.22 -13.30
C ALA A 155 -13.32 -2.29 -14.09
N TYR A 156 -12.43 -3.01 -13.44
CA TYR A 156 -11.56 -4.04 -14.03
C TYR A 156 -11.53 -5.29 -13.17
N SER A 157 -11.32 -6.45 -13.81
CA SER A 157 -10.86 -7.63 -13.07
C SER A 157 -9.48 -7.32 -12.44
N PRO A 158 -9.08 -8.03 -11.37
CA PRO A 158 -7.75 -7.80 -10.75
C PRO A 158 -6.59 -7.87 -11.76
N ILE A 159 -6.61 -8.80 -12.70
CA ILE A 159 -5.61 -8.90 -13.76
C ILE A 159 -5.70 -7.72 -14.73
N GLY A 160 -6.90 -7.41 -15.27
CA GLY A 160 -7.08 -6.29 -16.18
C GLY A 160 -6.67 -4.94 -15.57
N TYR A 161 -6.85 -4.79 -14.26
CA TYR A 161 -6.33 -3.62 -13.54
C TYR A 161 -4.80 -3.54 -13.60
N LEU A 162 -4.09 -4.62 -13.33
CA LEU A 162 -2.63 -4.66 -13.40
C LEU A 162 -2.11 -4.46 -14.84
N GLU A 163 -2.80 -5.02 -15.84
CA GLU A 163 -2.48 -4.79 -17.26
C GLU A 163 -2.57 -3.31 -17.63
N VAL A 164 -3.59 -2.60 -17.15
CA VAL A 164 -3.72 -1.16 -17.39
C VAL A 164 -2.63 -0.39 -16.68
N LEU A 165 -2.34 -0.71 -15.40
CA LEU A 165 -1.26 -0.02 -14.67
C LEU A 165 0.10 -0.22 -15.36
N SER A 166 0.40 -1.43 -15.82
CA SER A 166 1.69 -1.77 -16.42
C SER A 166 1.99 -1.01 -17.73
N LYS A 167 0.95 -0.47 -18.40
CA LYS A 167 1.08 0.35 -19.61
C LYS A 167 1.47 1.80 -19.35
N MET A 168 1.48 2.25 -18.10
CA MET A 168 1.81 3.62 -17.71
C MET A 168 3.31 3.79 -17.48
N LYS A 169 3.89 4.91 -17.94
CA LYS A 169 5.23 5.35 -17.56
C LYS A 169 5.22 5.93 -16.15
N PHE A 170 4.26 6.83 -15.91
CA PHE A 170 4.02 7.47 -14.63
C PHE A 170 2.61 7.17 -14.13
N GLY A 171 2.48 6.97 -12.84
CA GLY A 171 1.20 6.72 -12.17
C GLY A 171 0.85 7.85 -11.21
N LEU A 172 -0.29 8.52 -11.45
CA LEU A 172 -0.75 9.58 -10.57
C LEU A 172 -1.22 9.00 -9.22
N CYS A 173 -0.69 9.52 -8.13
CA CYS A 173 -1.09 9.16 -6.78
C CYS A 173 -2.01 10.22 -6.21
N LEU A 174 -3.29 9.88 -6.05
CA LEU A 174 -4.29 10.71 -5.38
C LEU A 174 -4.69 10.06 -4.07
N PRO A 175 -4.86 10.84 -2.98
CA PRO A 175 -5.20 10.28 -1.68
C PRO A 175 -6.52 9.51 -1.75
N GLY A 176 -6.57 8.41 -0.99
CA GLY A 176 -7.76 7.58 -0.83
C GLY A 176 -8.54 7.96 0.43
N VAL A 177 -9.02 6.95 1.14
CA VAL A 177 -9.57 7.14 2.49
C VAL A 177 -8.47 7.57 3.45
N GLY A 178 -7.21 7.19 3.17
CA GLY A 178 -6.03 7.66 3.87
C GLY A 178 -4.99 8.25 2.92
N PRO A 179 -3.89 8.77 3.48
CA PRO A 179 -2.85 9.46 2.71
C PRO A 179 -1.98 8.53 1.86
N LYS A 180 -1.98 7.23 2.11
CA LYS A 180 -1.30 6.22 1.29
C LYS A 180 -2.32 5.27 0.65
N CYS A 181 -2.04 4.80 -0.55
CA CYS A 181 -2.89 3.86 -1.27
C CYS A 181 -2.11 2.61 -1.69
N LEU A 182 -2.81 1.47 -1.74
CA LEU A 182 -2.25 0.21 -2.26
C LEU A 182 -1.71 0.39 -3.68
N ARG A 183 -2.41 1.17 -4.52
CA ARG A 183 -2.02 1.47 -5.89
C ARG A 183 -0.64 2.10 -6.01
N ASP A 184 -0.25 2.97 -5.07
CA ASP A 184 1.04 3.66 -5.12
C ASP A 184 2.20 2.65 -5.05
N ILE A 185 2.02 1.60 -4.24
CA ILE A 185 2.95 0.47 -4.13
C ILE A 185 2.88 -0.45 -5.35
N GLU A 186 1.68 -0.68 -5.88
CA GLU A 186 1.49 -1.47 -7.09
C GLU A 186 2.16 -0.80 -8.30
N TYR A 187 2.14 0.52 -8.41
CA TYR A 187 2.94 1.25 -9.41
C TYR A 187 4.41 0.92 -9.28
N MET A 188 4.99 1.08 -8.10
CA MET A 188 6.42 0.87 -7.88
C MET A 188 6.88 -0.54 -8.28
N GLY A 189 6.15 -1.56 -7.88
CA GLY A 189 6.51 -2.94 -8.21
C GLY A 189 6.36 -3.29 -9.69
N LEU A 190 5.53 -2.56 -10.45
CA LEU A 190 5.41 -2.66 -11.90
C LEU A 190 6.43 -1.77 -12.64
N GLY A 191 7.28 -1.04 -11.93
CA GLY A 191 8.22 -0.09 -12.50
C GLY A 191 7.54 1.16 -13.10
N VAL A 192 6.31 1.43 -12.68
CA VAL A 192 5.64 2.70 -12.97
C VAL A 192 6.10 3.72 -11.95
N VAL A 193 6.58 4.88 -12.39
CA VAL A 193 7.09 5.91 -11.49
C VAL A 193 5.93 6.71 -10.90
N PRO A 194 5.76 6.74 -9.56
CA PRO A 194 4.68 7.50 -8.93
C PRO A 194 4.84 9.01 -9.12
N VAL A 195 3.74 9.71 -9.36
CA VAL A 195 3.62 11.17 -9.25
C VAL A 195 2.77 11.49 -8.04
N ILE A 196 3.41 11.92 -6.97
CA ILE A 196 2.79 12.18 -5.66
C ILE A 196 2.13 13.55 -5.66
N THR A 197 0.89 13.62 -5.22
CA THR A 197 0.10 14.86 -5.16
C THR A 197 -0.16 15.29 -3.71
N PRO A 198 -0.65 16.53 -3.48
CA PRO A 198 -1.03 16.99 -2.14
C PRO A 198 -2.01 16.05 -1.45
N GLY A 199 -1.78 15.81 -0.18
CA GLY A 199 -2.58 14.88 0.65
C GLY A 199 -2.12 13.42 0.59
N CYS A 200 -1.18 13.06 -0.30
CA CYS A 200 -0.50 11.77 -0.26
C CYS A 200 0.70 11.81 0.68
N SER A 201 0.92 10.70 1.40
CA SER A 201 2.11 10.51 2.24
C SER A 201 3.11 9.57 1.58
N VAL A 202 4.38 9.90 1.74
CA VAL A 202 5.52 9.10 1.31
C VAL A 202 6.27 8.47 2.50
N GLU A 203 5.68 8.52 3.68
CA GLU A 203 6.30 8.01 4.88
C GLU A 203 6.20 6.49 4.97
N HIS A 204 7.32 5.86 4.81
CA HIS A 204 7.55 4.43 4.97
C HIS A 204 8.70 4.22 5.93
N PHE A 205 8.77 3.04 6.55
CA PHE A 205 9.91 2.70 7.42
C PHE A 205 11.24 2.85 6.68
N ASN A 206 11.36 2.24 5.50
CA ASN A 206 12.45 2.52 4.58
C ASN A 206 11.98 3.61 3.60
N ARG A 207 12.59 4.78 3.69
CA ARG A 207 12.17 5.99 2.96
C ARG A 207 12.24 5.81 1.45
N ILE A 208 11.31 6.45 0.76
CA ILE A 208 11.41 6.77 -0.66
C ILE A 208 11.80 8.23 -0.84
N GLU A 209 12.49 8.55 -1.93
CA GLU A 209 13.09 9.87 -2.16
C GLU A 209 12.58 10.47 -3.47
N GLU A 210 12.30 11.78 -3.43
CA GLU A 210 11.92 12.55 -4.61
C GLU A 210 13.05 12.59 -5.64
N GLY A 211 12.71 12.43 -6.91
CA GLY A 211 13.69 12.36 -8.01
C GLY A 211 14.44 11.05 -8.13
N VAL A 212 14.31 10.15 -7.13
CA VAL A 212 14.89 8.79 -7.11
C VAL A 212 13.81 7.74 -7.30
N HIS A 213 12.71 7.84 -6.55
CA HIS A 213 11.62 6.87 -6.55
C HIS A 213 10.31 7.46 -7.07
N TYR A 214 10.11 8.78 -6.94
CA TYR A 214 8.87 9.45 -7.33
C TYR A 214 9.12 10.89 -7.79
N LEU A 215 8.14 11.45 -8.49
CA LEU A 215 8.03 12.88 -8.74
C LEU A 215 6.96 13.47 -7.82
N LYS A 216 7.08 14.76 -7.46
CA LYS A 216 6.07 15.44 -6.65
C LYS A 216 5.51 16.61 -7.44
N ALA A 217 4.19 16.68 -7.55
CA ALA A 217 3.47 17.75 -8.21
C ALA A 217 2.37 18.30 -7.30
N ASN A 218 2.28 19.62 -7.22
CA ASN A 218 1.26 20.30 -6.41
C ASN A 218 0.04 20.69 -7.24
N THR A 219 0.18 20.76 -8.57
CA THR A 219 -0.90 21.06 -9.53
C THR A 219 -0.83 20.11 -10.72
N PRO A 220 -1.94 19.98 -11.49
CA PRO A 220 -1.94 19.21 -12.72
C PRO A 220 -0.95 19.71 -13.77
N GLU A 221 -0.77 21.03 -13.87
CA GLU A 221 0.18 21.68 -14.80
C GLU A 221 1.61 21.28 -14.45
N GLU A 222 1.97 21.34 -13.14
CA GLU A 222 3.28 20.92 -12.67
C GLU A 222 3.51 19.41 -12.93
N ALA A 223 2.48 18.57 -12.77
CA ALA A 223 2.59 17.15 -13.12
C ALA A 223 2.89 16.94 -14.60
N THR A 224 2.20 17.67 -15.49
CA THR A 224 2.43 17.62 -16.94
C THR A 224 3.85 18.03 -17.28
N GLU A 225 4.34 19.13 -16.71
CA GLU A 225 5.69 19.64 -16.93
C GLU A 225 6.76 18.64 -16.46
N LEU A 226 6.61 18.09 -15.25
CA LEU A 226 7.58 17.16 -14.66
C LEU A 226 7.68 15.86 -15.46
N VAL A 227 6.56 15.27 -15.87
CA VAL A 227 6.60 14.02 -16.65
C VAL A 227 7.08 14.25 -18.08
N GLY A 228 6.71 15.40 -18.68
CA GLY A 228 7.17 15.79 -20.02
C GLY A 228 8.67 16.11 -20.09
N ALA A 229 9.24 16.66 -19.01
CA ALA A 229 10.67 16.98 -18.90
C ALA A 229 11.53 15.78 -18.47
N CYS A 230 10.93 14.67 -18.03
CA CYS A 230 11.66 13.50 -17.55
C CYS A 230 12.25 12.70 -18.73
N SER A 231 13.58 12.71 -18.85
CA SER A 231 14.25 11.93 -19.91
C SER A 231 14.02 10.42 -19.71
N ARG A 232 14.18 9.67 -20.81
CA ARG A 232 14.08 8.20 -20.79
C ARG A 232 15.05 7.56 -19.80
N GLU A 233 16.28 8.07 -19.74
CA GLU A 233 17.33 7.58 -18.84
C GLU A 233 16.94 7.84 -17.37
N LYS A 234 16.43 9.05 -17.09
CA LYS A 234 15.96 9.40 -15.74
C LYS A 234 14.76 8.53 -15.33
N TRP A 235 13.78 8.36 -16.23
CA TRP A 235 12.65 7.48 -15.99
C TRP A 235 13.11 6.06 -15.69
N LYS A 236 14.04 5.52 -16.51
CA LYS A 236 14.55 4.15 -16.30
C LYS A 236 15.21 3.99 -14.94
N MET A 237 16.06 4.94 -14.55
CA MET A 237 16.69 4.93 -13.23
C MET A 237 15.63 4.92 -12.11
N MET A 238 14.63 5.79 -12.20
CA MET A 238 13.56 5.87 -11.19
C MET A 238 12.72 4.60 -11.17
N SER A 239 12.40 4.04 -12.32
CA SER A 239 11.66 2.78 -12.47
C SER A 239 12.41 1.61 -11.83
N ASP A 240 13.71 1.49 -12.08
CA ASP A 240 14.55 0.44 -11.50
C ASP A 240 14.61 0.60 -9.95
N ASN A 241 14.79 1.82 -9.45
CA ASN A 241 14.78 2.11 -8.02
C ASN A 241 13.41 1.80 -7.36
N CYS A 242 12.31 2.09 -8.05
CA CYS A 242 10.96 1.72 -7.58
C CYS A 242 10.84 0.20 -7.42
N ILE A 243 11.27 -0.56 -8.42
CA ILE A 243 11.23 -2.04 -8.39
C ILE A 243 12.08 -2.56 -7.23
N GLU A 244 13.31 -2.07 -7.09
CA GLU A 244 14.23 -2.50 -6.03
C GLU A 244 13.64 -2.21 -4.64
N TRP A 245 13.13 -1.01 -4.45
CA TRP A 245 12.50 -0.62 -3.19
C TRP A 245 11.27 -1.49 -2.89
N PHE A 246 10.42 -1.74 -3.90
CA PHE A 246 9.24 -2.59 -3.76
C PHE A 246 9.62 -4.02 -3.36
N GLU A 247 10.60 -4.62 -4.04
CA GLU A 247 11.05 -6.00 -3.73
C GLU A 247 11.50 -6.11 -2.27
N LYS A 248 12.23 -5.11 -1.80
CA LYS A 248 12.76 -5.08 -0.45
C LYS A 248 11.68 -4.83 0.63
N ASN A 249 10.63 -4.04 0.32
CA ASN A 249 9.77 -3.48 1.36
C ASN A 249 8.29 -3.86 1.25
N SER A 250 7.80 -4.19 0.06
CA SER A 250 6.36 -4.32 -0.22
C SER A 250 5.98 -5.57 -1.01
N SER A 251 6.95 -6.34 -1.53
CA SER A 251 6.71 -7.69 -2.02
C SER A 251 6.25 -8.60 -0.87
N ILE A 252 5.75 -9.78 -1.16
CA ILE A 252 5.32 -10.74 -0.13
C ILE A 252 6.43 -10.99 0.90
N LYS A 253 7.65 -11.24 0.42
CA LYS A 253 8.80 -11.45 1.31
C LYS A 253 9.29 -10.15 1.92
N GLY A 254 9.39 -9.09 1.13
CA GLY A 254 9.86 -7.77 1.56
C GLY A 254 9.02 -7.20 2.70
N THR A 255 7.69 -7.31 2.62
CA THR A 255 6.81 -6.86 3.70
C THR A 255 7.05 -7.66 4.98
N PHE A 256 7.26 -8.97 4.88
CA PHE A 256 7.59 -9.80 6.05
C PHE A 256 8.93 -9.40 6.66
N ASP A 257 9.99 -9.32 5.84
CA ASP A 257 11.33 -8.97 6.30
C ASP A 257 11.37 -7.58 6.94
N THR A 258 10.71 -6.59 6.32
CA THR A 258 10.59 -5.24 6.87
C THR A 258 9.83 -5.24 8.20
N THR A 259 8.78 -6.05 8.32
CA THR A 259 8.07 -6.22 9.60
C THR A 259 9.01 -6.71 10.69
N MET A 260 9.80 -7.75 10.40
CA MET A 260 10.78 -8.29 11.36
C MET A 260 11.86 -7.26 11.71
N GLU A 261 12.40 -6.55 10.73
CA GLU A 261 13.40 -5.48 10.92
C GLU A 261 12.87 -4.37 11.84
N ILE A 262 11.62 -3.93 11.65
CA ILE A 262 10.99 -2.92 12.50
C ILE A 262 10.91 -3.42 13.94
N LEU A 263 10.46 -4.66 14.15
CA LEU A 263 10.32 -5.23 15.49
C LEU A 263 11.67 -5.37 16.20
N GLU A 264 12.70 -5.83 15.49
CA GLU A 264 14.07 -5.94 16.02
C GLU A 264 14.63 -4.57 16.43
N LYS A 265 14.52 -3.56 15.57
CA LYS A 265 15.00 -2.20 15.84
C LYS A 265 14.34 -1.56 17.07
N ASN A 266 13.12 -1.96 17.37
CA ASN A 266 12.38 -1.45 18.52
C ASN A 266 12.50 -2.35 19.75
N ASN A 267 13.40 -3.35 19.74
CA ASN A 267 13.61 -4.32 20.82
C ASN A 267 12.33 -5.07 21.22
N ILE A 268 11.45 -5.29 20.26
CA ILE A 268 10.24 -6.09 20.47
C ILE A 268 10.63 -7.55 20.31
N GLY A 269 10.69 -8.26 21.43
CA GLY A 269 10.99 -9.71 21.44
C GLY A 269 9.89 -10.48 20.68
N ILE A 270 10.31 -11.34 19.76
CA ILE A 270 9.46 -12.17 18.90
C ILE A 270 9.60 -13.64 19.36
#